data_42cf8c7964ef39f8a58ed7287d205d75
#
_entry.id   42cf8c7964ef39f8a58ed7287d205d75
#
_cell.length_a   1.000
_cell.length_b   1.000
_cell.length_c   1.000
_cell.angle_alpha   90.00
_cell.angle_beta   90.00
_cell.angle_gamma   90.00
#
_symmetry.space_group_name_H-M   'P 1'
#
loop_
_entity.id
_entity.type
_entity.pdbx_description
1 polymer ?
#
loop_
_entity_poly.entity_id
_entity_poly.type
_entity_poly.pdbx_seq_one_letter_code
_entity_poly.pdbx_strand_id
1 'polypeptide(L)'
;GRLVRAVAAMERLDAPPAPEMLRGYAAAAHRTAELDLDCIDPDKPRDETVQQVVTTSALMEQALTALRLLAQEDESARRFGRAPQRQARPKDGGAGED
;
A
#
# COMPACT_ATOMS: atom_id res chain seq x y z
N GLY A 1 -17.61 -8.76 5.55
CA GLY A 1 -16.64 -7.74 5.81
C GLY A 1 -16.08 -7.11 4.55
N ARG A 2 -15.15 -6.21 4.72
CA ARG A 2 -14.57 -5.49 3.59
C ARG A 2 -13.88 -6.40 2.60
N LEU A 3 -13.13 -7.38 3.10
CA LEU A 3 -12.41 -8.29 2.22
C LEU A 3 -13.37 -9.11 1.38
N VAL A 4 -14.43 -9.62 2.01
CA VAL A 4 -15.41 -10.42 1.30
C VAL A 4 -16.07 -9.60 0.21
N ARG A 5 -16.40 -8.35 0.49
CA ARG A 5 -17.02 -7.48 -0.51
C ARG A 5 -16.07 -7.16 -1.65
N ALA A 6 -14.78 -6.96 -1.34
CA ALA A 6 -13.80 -6.69 -2.39
C ALA A 6 -13.62 -7.88 -3.31
N VAL A 7 -13.52 -9.09 -2.72
CA VAL A 7 -13.37 -10.30 -3.52
C VAL A 7 -14.61 -10.53 -4.37
N ALA A 8 -15.81 -10.33 -3.79
CA ALA A 8 -17.04 -10.49 -4.53
C ALA A 8 -17.13 -9.51 -5.70
N ALA A 9 -16.68 -8.26 -5.49
CA ALA A 9 -16.67 -7.27 -6.55
C ALA A 9 -15.72 -7.68 -7.68
N MET A 10 -14.55 -8.21 -7.34
CA MET A 10 -13.60 -8.66 -8.33
C MET A 10 -14.15 -9.83 -9.14
N GLU A 11 -14.85 -10.74 -8.47
CA GLU A 11 -15.47 -11.87 -9.17
C GLU A 11 -16.53 -11.40 -10.15
N ARG A 12 -17.32 -10.39 -9.76
CA ARG A 12 -18.33 -9.84 -10.66
C ARG A 12 -17.73 -9.16 -11.89
N LEU A 13 -16.49 -8.69 -11.79
CA LEU A 13 -15.79 -8.05 -12.88
C LEU A 13 -14.91 -9.03 -13.65
N ASP A 14 -15.08 -10.33 -13.40
CA ASP A 14 -14.24 -11.37 -14.00
C ASP A 14 -12.75 -11.16 -13.69
N ALA A 15 -12.48 -10.67 -12.49
CA ALA A 15 -11.12 -10.44 -12.05
C ALA A 15 -10.90 -11.03 -10.65
N PRO A 16 -11.14 -12.34 -10.49
CA PRO A 16 -10.96 -12.96 -9.17
C PRO A 16 -9.49 -12.97 -8.78
N PRO A 17 -9.19 -12.74 -7.49
CA PRO A 17 -7.81 -12.74 -7.05
C PRO A 17 -7.24 -14.15 -7.02
N ALA A 18 -6.00 -14.30 -7.44
CA ALA A 18 -5.31 -15.57 -7.33
C ALA A 18 -4.98 -15.85 -5.86
N PRO A 19 -5.01 -17.13 -5.44
CA PRO A 19 -4.66 -17.43 -4.05
C PRO A 19 -3.28 -16.93 -3.64
N GLU A 20 -2.32 -16.98 -4.55
CA GLU A 20 -0.97 -16.48 -4.26
C GLU A 20 -0.98 -14.98 -4.00
N MET A 21 -1.79 -14.24 -4.75
CA MET A 21 -1.89 -12.80 -4.55
C MET A 21 -2.49 -12.49 -3.18
N LEU A 22 -3.52 -13.21 -2.80
CA LEU A 22 -4.14 -13.01 -1.49
C LEU A 22 -3.18 -13.35 -0.35
N ARG A 23 -2.37 -14.40 -0.52
CA ARG A 23 -1.37 -14.73 0.48
C ARG A 23 -0.32 -13.63 0.60
N GLY A 24 0.09 -13.06 -0.54
CA GLY A 24 1.03 -11.95 -0.53
C GLY A 24 0.46 -10.73 0.18
N TYR A 25 -0.78 -10.41 -0.10
CA TYR A 25 -1.44 -9.28 0.57
C TYR A 25 -1.59 -9.56 2.06
N ALA A 26 -1.91 -10.79 2.44
CA ALA A 26 -2.03 -11.13 3.85
C ALA A 26 -0.69 -10.96 4.57
N ALA A 27 0.40 -11.37 3.93
CA ALA A 27 1.72 -11.20 4.51
C ALA A 27 2.07 -9.72 4.66
N ALA A 28 1.74 -8.90 3.66
CA ALA A 28 1.98 -7.46 3.72
C ALA A 28 1.14 -6.82 4.82
N ALA A 29 -0.10 -7.25 4.97
CA ALA A 29 -0.98 -6.74 6.02
C ALA A 29 -0.44 -7.10 7.40
N HIS A 30 0.07 -8.33 7.55
CA HIS A 30 0.65 -8.75 8.81
C HIS A 30 1.87 -7.89 9.16
N ARG A 31 2.72 -7.64 8.17
CA ARG A 31 3.89 -6.79 8.38
C ARG A 31 3.48 -5.38 8.78
N THR A 32 2.44 -4.83 8.15
CA THR A 32 1.92 -3.52 8.50
C THR A 32 1.42 -3.50 9.94
N ALA A 33 0.71 -4.54 10.35
CA ALA A 33 0.21 -4.65 11.72
C ALA A 33 1.36 -4.70 12.72
N GLU A 34 2.44 -5.41 12.39
CA GLU A 34 3.62 -5.43 13.26
C GLU A 34 4.18 -4.03 13.46
N LEU A 35 4.28 -3.27 12.38
CA LEU A 35 4.78 -1.90 12.46
C LEU A 35 3.88 -1.01 13.30
N ASP A 36 2.56 -1.17 13.13
CA ASP A 36 1.60 -0.41 13.92
C ASP A 36 1.78 -0.67 15.42
N LEU A 37 1.98 -1.92 15.79
CA LEU A 37 2.10 -2.30 17.18
C LEU A 37 3.47 -2.01 17.77
N ASP A 38 4.49 -1.88 16.92
CA ASP A 38 5.83 -1.52 17.40
C ASP A 38 5.86 -0.13 18.00
N CYS A 39 4.89 0.72 17.68
CA CYS A 39 4.83 2.07 18.22
C CYS A 39 4.22 2.16 19.61
N ILE A 40 3.74 1.05 20.15
CA ILE A 40 3.04 1.03 21.43
C ILE A 40 4.03 1.10 22.58
N ASP A 41 3.73 1.98 23.53
CA ASP A 41 4.48 2.05 24.79
C ASP A 41 3.87 1.04 25.77
N PRO A 42 4.61 -0.01 26.14
CA PRO A 42 4.06 -1.04 27.02
C PRO A 42 3.78 -0.54 28.44
N ASP A 43 4.31 0.64 28.80
CA ASP A 43 4.12 1.18 30.15
C ASP A 43 2.87 2.04 30.27
N LYS A 44 2.16 2.26 29.17
CA LYS A 44 0.93 3.06 29.22
C LYS A 44 -0.26 2.22 29.63
N PRO A 45 -1.26 2.84 30.27
CA PRO A 45 -2.51 2.13 30.55
C PRO A 45 -3.14 1.55 29.29
N ARG A 46 -3.85 0.44 29.47
CA ARG A 46 -4.39 -0.31 28.33
C ARG A 46 -5.33 0.51 27.45
N ASP A 47 -6.18 1.34 28.09
CA ASP A 47 -7.13 2.15 27.32
C ASP A 47 -6.41 3.20 26.46
N GLU A 48 -5.32 3.79 26.99
CA GLU A 48 -4.53 4.73 26.19
C GLU A 48 -3.81 4.01 25.06
N THR A 49 -3.35 2.79 25.29
CA THR A 49 -2.69 1.99 24.28
C THR A 49 -3.64 1.68 23.14
N VAL A 50 -4.85 1.25 23.47
CA VAL A 50 -5.87 0.95 22.45
C VAL A 50 -6.18 2.19 21.63
N GLN A 51 -6.34 3.33 22.28
CA GLN A 51 -6.64 4.56 21.58
C GLN A 51 -5.49 4.99 20.69
N GLN A 52 -4.26 4.80 21.15
CA GLN A 52 -3.08 5.11 20.35
C GLN A 52 -3.04 4.26 19.08
N VAL A 53 -3.31 2.97 19.20
CA VAL A 53 -3.32 2.08 18.04
C VAL A 53 -4.39 2.52 17.04
N VAL A 54 -5.60 2.81 17.52
CA VAL A 54 -6.68 3.24 16.66
C VAL A 54 -6.32 4.52 15.94
N THR A 55 -5.80 5.50 16.66
CA THR A 55 -5.45 6.79 16.08
C THR A 55 -4.31 6.65 15.06
N THR A 56 -3.25 5.93 15.44
CA THR A 56 -2.11 5.75 14.56
C THR A 56 -2.51 5.01 13.29
N SER A 57 -3.30 3.95 13.44
CA SER A 57 -3.74 3.17 12.28
C SER A 57 -4.56 4.02 11.31
N ALA A 58 -5.43 4.88 11.85
CA ALA A 58 -6.25 5.75 11.01
C ALA A 58 -5.39 6.73 10.22
N LEU A 59 -4.39 7.31 10.88
CA LEU A 59 -3.49 8.25 10.21
C LEU A 59 -2.61 7.54 9.18
N MET A 60 -2.10 6.38 9.52
CA MET A 60 -1.20 5.64 8.65
C MET A 60 -1.92 5.01 7.47
N GLU A 61 -3.22 4.88 7.55
CA GLU A 61 -3.98 4.36 6.42
C GLU A 61 -3.81 5.24 5.18
N GLN A 62 -3.86 6.55 5.36
CA GLN A 62 -3.66 7.47 4.25
C GLN A 62 -2.21 7.42 3.74
N ALA A 63 -1.26 7.35 4.67
CA ALA A 63 0.14 7.24 4.30
C ALA A 63 0.39 5.94 3.53
N LEU A 64 -0.22 4.85 3.95
CA LEU A 64 -0.06 3.58 3.27
C LEU A 64 -0.60 3.63 1.85
N THR A 65 -1.73 4.29 1.65
CA THR A 65 -2.29 4.45 0.32
C THR A 65 -1.31 5.19 -0.60
N ALA A 66 -0.73 6.29 -0.11
CA ALA A 66 0.22 7.06 -0.90
C ALA A 66 1.49 6.26 -1.19
N LEU A 67 1.99 5.56 -0.18
CA LEU A 67 3.20 4.75 -0.34
C LEU A 67 2.96 3.60 -1.31
N ARG A 68 1.77 3.02 -1.29
CA ARG A 68 1.43 1.95 -2.20
C ARG A 68 1.46 2.42 -3.65
N LEU A 69 0.95 3.63 -3.91
CA LEU A 69 0.98 4.18 -5.26
C LEU A 69 2.41 4.44 -5.72
N LEU A 70 3.26 4.97 -4.83
CA LEU A 70 4.65 5.17 -5.16
C LEU A 70 5.35 3.84 -5.45
N ALA A 71 5.06 2.83 -4.65
CA ALA A 71 5.65 1.52 -4.85
C ALA A 71 5.20 0.91 -6.18
N GLN A 72 3.95 1.14 -6.56
CA GLN A 72 3.44 0.65 -7.84
C GLN A 72 4.17 1.33 -9.00
N GLU A 73 4.42 2.63 -8.89
CA GLU A 73 5.17 3.35 -9.92
C GLU A 73 6.59 2.80 -10.04
N ASP A 74 7.24 2.59 -8.91
CA ASP A 74 8.60 2.08 -8.89
C ASP A 74 8.68 0.68 -9.48
N GLU A 75 7.76 -0.18 -9.08
CA GLU A 75 7.74 -1.56 -9.57
C GLU A 75 7.41 -1.61 -11.06
N SER A 76 6.51 -0.74 -11.49
CA SER A 76 6.15 -0.66 -12.90
C SER A 76 7.35 -0.23 -13.74
N ALA A 77 8.09 0.78 -13.26
CA ALA A 77 9.28 1.23 -13.96
C ALA A 77 10.32 0.12 -14.05
N ARG A 78 10.47 -0.63 -12.96
CA ARG A 78 11.45 -1.71 -12.93
C ARG A 78 11.09 -2.83 -13.88
N ARG A 79 9.81 -3.20 -13.93
CA ARG A 79 9.37 -4.30 -14.78
C ARG A 79 9.31 -3.94 -16.25
N PHE A 80 9.00 -2.69 -16.55
CA PHE A 80 8.84 -2.26 -17.95
C PHE A 80 10.01 -1.42 -18.44
N GLY A 81 11.03 -1.25 -17.63
CA GLY A 81 12.28 -0.66 -18.05
C GLY A 81 12.22 0.82 -18.38
N ARG A 82 11.30 1.58 -17.75
CA ARG A 82 11.24 3.00 -18.02
C ARG A 82 10.96 3.78 -16.74
N ALA A 83 11.37 5.04 -16.76
CA ALA A 83 11.11 5.92 -15.63
C ALA A 83 9.63 6.27 -15.54
N PRO A 84 9.15 6.61 -14.34
CA PRO A 84 7.78 7.07 -14.17
C PRO A 84 7.46 8.27 -15.06
N GLN A 85 6.20 8.38 -15.47
CA GLN A 85 5.76 9.39 -16.41
C GLN A 85 6.03 10.81 -15.94
N ARG A 86 5.89 11.07 -14.68
CA ARG A 86 6.06 12.43 -14.18
C ARG A 86 7.44 12.99 -14.41
N GLN A 87 8.39 12.15 -14.72
CA GLN A 87 9.76 12.58 -14.95
C GLN A 87 10.07 12.79 -16.40
N ALA A 88 9.19 12.40 -17.24
CA ALA A 88 9.47 12.59 -18.64
C ALA A 88 9.29 14.00 -18.99
N ARG A 89 9.53 14.90 -18.54
CA ARG A 89 9.37 16.17 -18.89
C ARG A 89 9.71 16.62 -20.09
N PRO A 90 9.48 17.04 -20.45
CA PRO A 90 9.55 17.36 -21.74
C PRO A 90 10.85 17.47 -22.36
N LYS A 91 11.20 17.17 -22.15
CA LYS A 91 11.89 17.03 -22.74
C LYS A 91 12.17 17.08 -23.55
N ASP A 92 12.17 17.37 -23.37
CA ASP A 92 12.40 17.43 -24.08
C ASP A 92 12.79 17.64 -24.71
N GLY A 93 12.75 17.88 -24.61
CA GLY A 93 12.97 18.01 -25.35
C GLY A 93 13.76 18.10 -25.48
N GLY A 94 14.05 18.09 -25.31
CA GLY A 94 14.54 17.92 -25.71
C GLY A 94 15.34 17.62 -25.66
N ALA A 95 15.51 17.56 -25.44
CA ALA A 95 16.08 17.13 -25.61
C ALA A 95 16.48 16.33 -25.73
N GLY A 96 16.56 15.98 -25.69
CA GLY A 96 16.62 15.14 -25.96
C GLY A 96 16.87 14.40 -25.75
N GLU A 97 16.76 14.27 -25.36
CA GLU A 97 16.67 13.56 -25.36
C GLU A 97 16.30 12.86 -25.58
N ASP A 98 16.03 12.73 -25.51
CA ASP A 98 15.45 12.18 -25.66
C ASP A 98 15.33 11.51 -25.84
#